data_be678f5ae19cdf4249fb090684ea882b
#
_entry.id   be678f5ae19cdf4249fb090684ea882b
#
_cell.length_a   1.000
_cell.length_b   1.000
_cell.length_c   1.000
_cell.angle_alpha   90.00
_cell.angle_beta   90.00
_cell.angle_gamma   90.00
#
_symmetry.space_group_name_H-M   'P 1'
#
loop_
_entity.id
_entity.type
_entity.pdbx_description
1 polymer ?
#
loop_
_entity_poly.entity_id
_entity_poly.type
_entity_poly.pdbx_seq_one_letter_code
_entity_poly.pdbx_strand_id
1 'polypeptide(L)'
;MCFFATRLTIKLILINLLAVFISSTLVFAQGSNGLATDKNVKNTKPWANIDGFRSAKFGMSMKNVTNAIYKDFQLRDSKISTIKHPTEQTQSLGITVEQLLPNSGTGRIVYVFGYKTNKLIQVNVLLGHPLDTSVTPQQIVDSGNILGNHFFKKRYQEDGLVAHARLNDGSILIFRGKDQKGHMALLRLSNPQPNDKDNKDLKISLSLSYIEKPGKPDAYQLKDDDF
;
A
#
# COMPACT_ATOMS: atom_id res chain seq x y z
N MET A 1 -22.00 34.18 28.15
CA MET A 1 -21.31 34.12 26.83
C MET A 1 -20.11 33.19 26.99
N CYS A 2 -20.33 31.91 26.81
CA CYS A 2 -19.26 30.87 26.90
C CYS A 2 -18.99 30.36 25.50
N PHE A 3 -17.79 30.63 24.99
CA PHE A 3 -17.29 30.04 23.75
C PHE A 3 -16.83 28.63 24.04
N PHE A 4 -17.52 27.61 23.53
CA PHE A 4 -17.04 26.24 23.45
C PHE A 4 -16.13 26.11 22.24
N ALA A 5 -14.82 26.03 22.49
CA ALA A 5 -13.85 25.65 21.49
C ALA A 5 -13.87 24.12 21.36
N THR A 6 -14.52 23.59 20.33
CA THR A 6 -14.44 22.18 19.95
C THR A 6 -13.04 21.88 19.41
N ARG A 7 -12.20 21.28 20.25
CA ARG A 7 -10.91 20.70 19.83
C ARG A 7 -11.19 19.45 19.01
N LEU A 8 -11.03 19.56 17.70
CA LEU A 8 -11.01 18.45 16.78
C LEU A 8 -9.71 17.64 17.04
N THR A 9 -9.81 16.61 17.87
CA THR A 9 -8.73 15.64 18.08
C THR A 9 -8.62 14.76 16.83
N ILE A 10 -7.70 15.12 15.94
CA ILE A 10 -7.28 14.26 14.86
C ILE A 10 -6.55 13.08 15.50
N LYS A 11 -7.26 11.96 15.70
CA LYS A 11 -6.61 10.68 16.08
C LYS A 11 -5.69 10.27 14.94
N LEU A 12 -4.40 10.37 15.20
CA LEU A 12 -3.33 9.89 14.34
C LEU A 12 -3.50 8.38 14.21
N ILE A 13 -4.02 7.91 13.07
CA ILE A 13 -4.05 6.48 12.77
C ILE A 13 -2.62 6.09 12.44
N LEU A 14 -1.92 5.57 13.44
CA LEU A 14 -0.66 4.87 13.25
C LEU A 14 -0.95 3.61 12.42
N ILE A 15 -0.66 3.67 11.14
CA ILE A 15 -0.60 2.46 10.32
C ILE A 15 0.75 1.81 10.64
N ASN A 16 0.74 0.88 11.63
CA ASN A 16 1.86 -0.04 11.83
C ASN A 16 1.95 -0.93 10.60
N LEU A 17 2.82 -0.56 9.66
CA LEU A 17 3.22 -1.44 8.57
C LEU A 17 4.31 -2.37 9.09
N LEU A 18 3.91 -3.26 10.03
CA LEU A 18 4.77 -4.34 10.50
C LEU A 18 5.06 -5.26 9.30
N ALA A 19 6.31 -5.35 8.91
CA ALA A 19 6.78 -6.34 7.95
C ALA A 19 6.53 -7.73 8.54
N VAL A 20 5.41 -8.35 8.20
CA VAL A 20 5.09 -9.71 8.64
C VAL A 20 6.01 -10.67 7.87
N PHE A 21 7.10 -11.09 8.49
CA PHE A 21 7.85 -12.27 8.08
C PHE A 21 6.99 -13.50 8.33
N ILE A 22 6.28 -13.97 7.33
CA ILE A 22 5.58 -15.25 7.38
C ILE A 22 6.57 -16.32 6.94
N SER A 23 7.17 -16.99 7.93
CA SER A 23 7.81 -18.29 7.73
C SER A 23 6.70 -19.33 7.55
N SER A 24 6.24 -19.54 6.32
CA SER A 24 5.29 -20.60 6.01
C SER A 24 6.02 -21.93 5.84
N THR A 25 5.94 -22.79 6.84
CA THR A 25 6.23 -24.22 6.68
C THR A 25 5.15 -24.82 5.78
N LEU A 26 5.55 -25.18 4.56
CA LEU A 26 4.70 -25.93 3.63
C LEU A 26 4.59 -27.38 4.10
N VAL A 27 3.40 -27.78 4.53
CA VAL A 27 3.04 -29.20 4.64
C VAL A 27 2.68 -29.70 3.25
N PHE A 28 3.53 -30.55 2.68
CA PHE A 28 3.23 -31.24 1.42
C PHE A 28 2.27 -32.39 1.68
N ALA A 29 1.03 -32.29 1.20
CA ALA A 29 0.19 -33.45 0.97
C ALA A 29 0.53 -34.04 -0.40
N GLN A 30 1.12 -35.23 -0.44
CA GLN A 30 1.33 -35.98 -1.66
C GLN A 30 -0.02 -36.53 -2.17
N GLY A 31 -0.47 -36.01 -3.27
CA GLY A 31 -1.54 -36.61 -4.09
C GLY A 31 -0.98 -36.79 -5.50
N SER A 32 -0.60 -38.02 -5.83
CA SER A 32 -0.13 -38.43 -7.15
C SER A 32 -1.30 -38.50 -8.13
N ASN A 33 -1.32 -37.60 -9.14
CA ASN A 33 -1.88 -37.92 -10.46
C ASN A 33 -1.15 -37.04 -11.48
N GLY A 34 -0.34 -37.73 -12.32
CA GLY A 34 0.46 -37.10 -13.35
C GLY A 34 -0.40 -36.52 -14.47
N LEU A 35 -0.44 -35.21 -14.53
CA LEU A 35 -0.65 -34.49 -15.78
C LEU A 35 0.69 -33.89 -16.17
N ALA A 36 1.22 -34.33 -17.31
CA ALA A 36 2.40 -33.75 -17.95
C ALA A 36 2.12 -32.24 -18.15
N THR A 37 2.68 -31.42 -17.29
CA THR A 37 2.68 -29.97 -17.47
C THR A 37 3.61 -29.65 -18.64
N ASP A 38 2.99 -29.25 -19.74
CA ASP A 38 3.67 -28.71 -20.92
C ASP A 38 4.49 -27.48 -20.50
N LYS A 39 5.81 -27.69 -20.30
CA LYS A 39 6.77 -26.68 -19.80
C LYS A 39 7.07 -25.57 -20.81
N ASN A 40 6.28 -25.40 -21.87
CA ASN A 40 6.57 -24.49 -22.98
C ASN A 40 5.54 -23.39 -23.24
N VAL A 41 4.68 -23.06 -22.29
CA VAL A 41 3.88 -21.83 -22.40
C VAL A 41 4.82 -20.65 -22.11
N LYS A 42 5.45 -20.08 -23.16
CA LYS A 42 6.14 -18.80 -23.07
C LYS A 42 5.19 -17.79 -22.43
N ASN A 43 5.47 -17.40 -21.21
CA ASN A 43 4.72 -16.34 -20.53
C ASN A 43 4.93 -15.03 -21.31
N THR A 44 3.97 -14.69 -22.17
CA THR A 44 4.02 -13.54 -23.08
C THR A 44 3.79 -12.20 -22.37
N LYS A 45 3.46 -12.21 -21.07
CA LYS A 45 3.22 -10.98 -20.32
C LYS A 45 4.53 -10.19 -20.17
N PRO A 46 4.49 -8.86 -20.38
CA PRO A 46 5.66 -8.02 -20.17
C PRO A 46 6.02 -7.98 -18.68
N TRP A 47 7.31 -7.87 -18.37
CA TRP A 47 7.77 -7.67 -16.99
C TRP A 47 7.19 -6.40 -16.39
N ALA A 48 6.80 -6.46 -15.11
CA ALA A 48 6.47 -5.30 -14.35
C ALA A 48 7.72 -4.42 -14.14
N ASN A 49 7.52 -3.11 -14.11
CA ASN A 49 8.50 -2.13 -13.64
C ASN A 49 7.86 -1.32 -12.52
N ILE A 50 8.35 -1.51 -11.30
CA ILE A 50 7.86 -0.86 -10.09
C ILE A 50 8.92 0.15 -9.68
N ASP A 51 8.81 1.39 -10.15
CA ASP A 51 9.81 2.43 -9.90
C ASP A 51 9.29 3.61 -9.07
N GLY A 52 8.07 3.50 -8.54
CA GLY A 52 7.38 4.52 -7.77
C GLY A 52 5.91 4.62 -8.16
N PHE A 53 5.34 5.81 -8.08
CA PHE A 53 3.94 6.08 -8.42
C PHE A 53 3.82 7.29 -9.34
N ARG A 54 3.26 7.10 -10.52
CA ARG A 54 3.14 8.14 -11.57
C ARG A 54 4.50 8.81 -11.86
N SER A 55 4.59 10.15 -11.72
CA SER A 55 5.85 10.89 -11.95
C SER A 55 6.83 10.81 -10.78
N ALA A 56 6.40 10.42 -9.58
CA ALA A 56 7.27 10.25 -8.41
C ALA A 56 7.99 8.91 -8.47
N LYS A 57 9.34 8.93 -8.54
CA LYS A 57 10.18 7.74 -8.66
C LYS A 57 11.02 7.52 -7.41
N PHE A 58 11.30 6.26 -7.06
CA PHE A 58 12.23 5.93 -5.97
C PHE A 58 13.56 6.65 -6.15
N GLY A 59 14.16 7.06 -5.05
CA GLY A 59 15.40 7.83 -5.04
C GLY A 59 15.24 9.34 -5.26
N MET A 60 14.05 9.84 -5.58
CA MET A 60 13.78 11.28 -5.68
C MET A 60 13.88 11.98 -4.32
N SER A 61 14.38 13.22 -4.31
CA SER A 61 14.32 14.10 -3.16
C SER A 61 12.89 14.60 -2.90
N MET A 62 12.61 15.08 -1.70
CA MET A 62 11.32 15.66 -1.33
C MET A 62 10.89 16.78 -2.30
N LYS A 63 11.80 17.68 -2.67
CA LYS A 63 11.56 18.75 -3.67
C LYS A 63 11.13 18.16 -5.02
N ASN A 64 11.81 17.11 -5.51
CA ASN A 64 11.46 16.49 -6.79
C ASN A 64 10.10 15.78 -6.74
N VAL A 65 9.76 15.17 -5.59
CA VAL A 65 8.44 14.57 -5.38
C VAL A 65 7.35 15.64 -5.31
N THR A 66 7.59 16.80 -4.67
CA THR A 66 6.66 17.94 -4.71
C THR A 66 6.38 18.39 -6.14
N ASN A 67 7.42 18.48 -6.98
CA ASN A 67 7.25 18.81 -8.40
C ASN A 67 6.45 17.73 -9.15
N ALA A 68 6.67 16.44 -8.83
CA ALA A 68 5.90 15.34 -9.39
C ALA A 68 4.42 15.40 -8.96
N ILE A 69 4.15 15.71 -7.70
CA ILE A 69 2.76 15.92 -7.19
C ILE A 69 2.09 17.06 -7.97
N TYR A 70 2.76 18.18 -8.15
CA TYR A 70 2.21 19.29 -8.93
C TYR A 70 1.90 18.88 -10.37
N LYS A 71 2.84 18.17 -11.01
CA LYS A 71 2.66 17.66 -12.38
C LYS A 71 1.46 16.70 -12.51
N ASP A 72 1.32 15.77 -11.54
CA ASP A 72 0.35 14.68 -11.63
C ASP A 72 -1.06 15.08 -11.18
N PHE A 73 -1.17 16.04 -10.24
CA PHE A 73 -2.42 16.37 -9.55
C PHE A 73 -2.75 17.85 -9.53
N GLN A 74 -1.88 18.73 -10.02
CA GLN A 74 -2.03 20.19 -10.00
C GLN A 74 -2.20 20.76 -8.58
N LEU A 75 -1.72 20.05 -7.55
CA LEU A 75 -1.78 20.45 -6.15
C LEU A 75 -0.57 21.28 -5.77
N ARG A 76 -0.80 22.43 -5.11
CA ARG A 76 0.24 23.33 -4.59
C ARG A 76 0.64 22.95 -3.17
N ASP A 77 1.74 23.50 -2.67
CA ASP A 77 2.35 23.21 -1.37
C ASP A 77 1.37 23.31 -0.19
N SER A 78 0.43 24.26 -0.22
CA SER A 78 -0.60 24.41 0.82
C SER A 78 -1.54 23.19 0.96
N LYS A 79 -1.56 22.31 -0.01
CA LYS A 79 -2.34 21.05 -0.03
C LYS A 79 -1.49 19.82 0.28
N ILE A 80 -0.19 20.01 0.53
CA ILE A 80 0.75 18.93 0.84
C ILE A 80 1.05 18.97 2.34
N SER A 81 0.70 17.91 3.06
CA SER A 81 1.04 17.73 4.47
C SER A 81 2.40 17.05 4.62
N THR A 82 3.20 17.49 5.60
CA THR A 82 4.45 16.82 5.97
C THR A 82 4.28 16.19 7.34
N ILE A 83 4.68 14.92 7.47
CA ILE A 83 4.59 14.15 8.72
C ILE A 83 5.93 13.45 8.94
N LYS A 84 6.43 13.47 10.19
CA LYS A 84 7.56 12.64 10.62
C LYS A 84 7.04 11.46 11.44
N HIS A 85 7.45 10.24 11.07
CA HIS A 85 7.05 9.05 11.80
C HIS A 85 7.80 8.98 13.14
N PRO A 86 7.11 8.83 14.28
CA PRO A 86 7.76 8.94 15.60
C PRO A 86 8.78 7.84 15.86
N THR A 87 8.51 6.62 15.43
CA THR A 87 9.37 5.46 15.66
C THR A 87 10.38 5.25 14.54
N GLU A 88 9.92 5.17 13.29
CA GLU A 88 10.79 4.91 12.14
C GLU A 88 11.64 6.12 11.73
N GLN A 89 11.33 7.31 12.29
CA GLN A 89 12.00 8.58 11.99
C GLN A 89 12.00 8.96 10.50
N THR A 90 11.22 8.26 9.68
CA THR A 90 11.00 8.58 8.29
C THR A 90 10.16 9.86 8.16
N GLN A 91 10.36 10.62 7.08
CA GLN A 91 9.51 11.75 6.73
C GLN A 91 8.56 11.36 5.61
N SER A 92 7.39 11.98 5.55
CA SER A 92 6.45 11.74 4.46
C SER A 92 5.75 13.01 4.01
N LEU A 93 5.43 13.07 2.70
CA LEU A 93 4.49 14.02 2.12
C LEU A 93 3.16 13.29 1.92
N GLY A 94 2.07 13.94 2.31
CA GLY A 94 0.72 13.42 2.14
C GLY A 94 -0.16 14.38 1.37
N ILE A 95 -0.90 13.85 0.40
CA ILE A 95 -1.93 14.59 -0.35
C ILE A 95 -3.26 13.86 -0.31
N THR A 96 -4.33 14.62 -0.45
CA THR A 96 -5.69 14.10 -0.61
C THR A 96 -6.13 14.40 -2.04
N VAL A 97 -6.67 13.41 -2.73
CA VAL A 97 -7.09 13.50 -4.14
C VAL A 97 -8.49 12.93 -4.26
N GLU A 98 -9.35 13.65 -4.94
CA GLU A 98 -10.69 13.16 -5.28
C GLU A 98 -10.61 12.20 -6.47
N GLN A 99 -11.31 11.08 -6.38
CA GLN A 99 -11.52 10.11 -7.47
C GLN A 99 -10.23 9.67 -8.20
N LEU A 100 -9.32 9.02 -7.47
CA LEU A 100 -8.13 8.39 -8.08
C LEU A 100 -8.48 7.32 -9.14
N LEU A 101 -9.59 6.62 -8.92
CA LEU A 101 -10.24 5.66 -9.82
C LEU A 101 -11.72 6.02 -9.96
N PRO A 102 -12.41 5.55 -11.01
CA PRO A 102 -13.84 5.73 -11.13
C PRO A 102 -14.59 5.27 -9.89
N ASN A 103 -15.40 6.13 -9.31
CA ASN A 103 -16.22 5.88 -8.11
C ASN A 103 -15.43 5.49 -6.84
N SER A 104 -14.13 5.72 -6.79
CA SER A 104 -13.30 5.37 -5.62
C SER A 104 -13.46 6.31 -4.43
N GLY A 105 -14.14 7.43 -4.62
CA GLY A 105 -14.21 8.50 -3.63
C GLY A 105 -12.86 9.18 -3.40
N THR A 106 -12.75 9.82 -2.24
CA THR A 106 -11.53 10.52 -1.83
C THR A 106 -10.44 9.53 -1.43
N GLY A 107 -9.24 9.71 -2.00
CA GLY A 107 -8.05 8.93 -1.67
C GLY A 107 -6.95 9.78 -1.01
N ARG A 108 -6.09 9.13 -0.26
CA ARG A 108 -4.86 9.73 0.29
C ARG A 108 -3.65 9.04 -0.31
N ILE A 109 -2.68 9.84 -0.76
CA ILE A 109 -1.38 9.35 -1.23
C ILE A 109 -0.32 9.84 -0.25
N VAL A 110 0.54 8.92 0.20
CA VAL A 110 1.62 9.18 1.15
C VAL A 110 2.93 8.76 0.52
N TYR A 111 3.83 9.71 0.33
CA TYR A 111 5.19 9.52 -0.19
C TYR A 111 6.15 9.47 0.98
N VAL A 112 6.79 8.33 1.24
CA VAL A 112 7.67 8.08 2.39
C VAL A 112 9.11 8.20 1.96
N PHE A 113 9.90 8.99 2.74
CA PHE A 113 11.32 9.23 2.52
C PHE A 113 12.15 8.53 3.58
N GLY A 114 13.22 7.89 3.15
CA GLY A 114 14.11 7.13 4.02
C GLY A 114 14.73 7.98 5.12
N TYR A 115 14.90 7.37 6.29
CA TYR A 115 15.48 8.02 7.47
C TYR A 115 16.91 8.56 7.24
N LYS A 116 17.77 7.75 6.61
CA LYS A 116 19.17 8.12 6.34
C LYS A 116 19.34 8.86 5.03
N THR A 117 18.68 8.40 3.98
CA THR A 117 18.88 8.90 2.62
C THR A 117 18.07 10.15 2.30
N ASN A 118 16.96 10.40 3.00
CA ASN A 118 15.98 11.43 2.67
C ASN A 118 15.50 11.33 1.20
N LYS A 119 15.46 10.11 0.66
CA LYS A 119 14.99 9.79 -0.69
C LYS A 119 13.69 9.03 -0.64
N LEU A 120 12.87 9.16 -1.69
CA LEU A 120 11.62 8.41 -1.81
C LEU A 120 11.89 6.91 -1.83
N ILE A 121 11.34 6.18 -0.86
CA ILE A 121 11.50 4.72 -0.70
C ILE A 121 10.19 3.98 -0.81
N GLN A 122 9.07 4.66 -0.59
CA GLN A 122 7.75 4.02 -0.60
C GLN A 122 6.66 5.02 -0.96
N VAL A 123 5.61 4.55 -1.65
CA VAL A 123 4.38 5.32 -1.86
C VAL A 123 3.20 4.46 -1.47
N ASN A 124 2.31 5.01 -0.63
CA ASN A 124 1.07 4.36 -0.22
C ASN A 124 -0.12 5.14 -0.77
N VAL A 125 -1.05 4.42 -1.39
CA VAL A 125 -2.35 4.94 -1.83
C VAL A 125 -3.42 4.29 -0.97
N LEU A 126 -4.27 5.09 -0.35
CA LEU A 126 -5.29 4.66 0.59
C LEU A 126 -6.66 5.14 0.10
N LEU A 127 -7.65 4.24 0.08
CA LEU A 127 -9.04 4.49 -0.32
C LEU A 127 -10.00 3.93 0.72
N GLY A 128 -11.20 4.50 0.79
CA GLY A 128 -12.28 4.02 1.67
C GLY A 128 -12.14 4.49 3.11
N HIS A 129 -12.74 3.75 4.03
CA HIS A 129 -12.82 4.12 5.44
C HIS A 129 -11.43 4.14 6.11
N PRO A 130 -11.12 5.13 6.98
CA PRO A 130 -11.96 6.25 7.43
C PRO A 130 -11.79 7.54 6.62
N LEU A 131 -11.08 7.50 5.50
CA LEU A 131 -10.77 8.70 4.69
C LEU A 131 -12.01 9.27 4.02
N ASP A 132 -12.86 8.40 3.51
CA ASP A 132 -14.13 8.74 2.89
C ASP A 132 -15.20 7.76 3.38
N THR A 133 -16.15 8.27 4.13
CA THR A 133 -17.27 7.49 4.67
C THR A 133 -18.49 7.48 3.75
N SER A 134 -18.46 8.24 2.65
CA SER A 134 -19.53 8.29 1.67
C SER A 134 -19.49 7.16 0.64
N VAL A 135 -18.31 6.52 0.47
CA VAL A 135 -18.15 5.40 -0.45
C VAL A 135 -18.69 4.11 0.15
N THR A 136 -19.36 3.33 -0.69
CA THR A 136 -19.89 2.03 -0.29
C THR A 136 -18.78 0.97 -0.25
N PRO A 137 -18.93 -0.10 0.54
CA PRO A 137 -18.01 -1.24 0.52
C PRO A 137 -17.80 -1.81 -0.88
N GLN A 138 -18.84 -1.88 -1.70
CA GLN A 138 -18.75 -2.40 -3.06
C GLN A 138 -17.85 -1.55 -3.96
N GLN A 139 -17.93 -0.21 -3.87
CA GLN A 139 -17.06 0.68 -4.65
C GLN A 139 -15.56 0.49 -4.31
N ILE A 140 -15.25 0.19 -3.04
CA ILE A 140 -13.88 -0.10 -2.63
C ILE A 140 -13.42 -1.48 -3.14
N VAL A 141 -14.29 -2.49 -3.11
CA VAL A 141 -14.02 -3.82 -3.70
C VAL A 141 -13.79 -3.68 -5.21
N ASP A 142 -14.61 -2.91 -5.91
CA ASP A 142 -14.48 -2.68 -7.36
C ASP A 142 -13.15 -1.98 -7.68
N SER A 143 -12.74 -1.00 -6.88
CA SER A 143 -11.42 -0.37 -6.97
C SER A 143 -10.29 -1.39 -6.80
N GLY A 144 -10.42 -2.32 -5.85
CA GLY A 144 -9.50 -3.43 -5.65
C GLY A 144 -9.42 -4.35 -6.87
N ASN A 145 -10.56 -4.68 -7.47
CA ASN A 145 -10.63 -5.51 -8.68
C ASN A 145 -9.98 -4.81 -9.90
N ILE A 146 -10.23 -3.50 -10.09
CA ILE A 146 -9.61 -2.71 -11.16
C ILE A 146 -8.08 -2.75 -11.03
N LEU A 147 -7.55 -2.49 -9.82
CA LEU A 147 -6.12 -2.49 -9.57
C LEU A 147 -5.53 -3.90 -9.67
N GLY A 148 -6.18 -4.91 -9.11
CA GLY A 148 -5.76 -6.31 -9.21
C GLY A 148 -5.63 -6.75 -10.67
N ASN A 149 -6.65 -6.50 -11.47
CA ASN A 149 -6.64 -6.80 -12.90
C ASN A 149 -5.53 -6.05 -13.66
N HIS A 150 -5.19 -4.83 -13.25
CA HIS A 150 -4.06 -4.09 -13.82
C HIS A 150 -2.73 -4.80 -13.54
N PHE A 151 -2.49 -5.23 -12.29
CA PHE A 151 -1.26 -5.90 -11.91
C PHE A 151 -1.14 -7.29 -12.56
N PHE A 152 -2.20 -8.08 -12.60
CA PHE A 152 -2.18 -9.43 -13.20
C PHE A 152 -1.87 -9.46 -14.71
N LYS A 153 -1.89 -8.33 -15.40
CA LYS A 153 -1.44 -8.22 -16.81
C LYS A 153 0.08 -8.25 -16.99
N LYS A 154 0.85 -8.19 -15.92
CA LYS A 154 2.31 -8.14 -15.93
C LYS A 154 2.92 -9.43 -15.38
N ARG A 155 4.20 -9.64 -15.69
CA ARG A 155 5.03 -10.70 -15.12
C ARG A 155 5.80 -10.18 -13.91
N TYR A 156 5.95 -11.01 -12.89
CA TYR A 156 6.67 -10.74 -11.64
C TYR A 156 7.59 -11.91 -11.31
N GLN A 157 8.49 -11.74 -10.35
CA GLN A 157 9.30 -12.81 -9.79
C GLN A 157 8.39 -13.83 -9.09
N GLU A 158 8.65 -15.13 -9.29
CA GLU A 158 7.78 -16.21 -8.80
C GLU A 158 7.80 -16.30 -7.26
N ASP A 159 8.97 -16.08 -6.64
CA ASP A 159 9.18 -16.13 -5.18
C ASP A 159 8.42 -15.03 -4.40
N GLY A 160 7.96 -14.02 -5.09
CA GLY A 160 7.26 -12.88 -4.48
C GLY A 160 5.79 -12.76 -4.85
N LEU A 161 5.29 -13.60 -5.78
CA LEU A 161 3.94 -13.45 -6.31
C LEU A 161 2.91 -14.12 -5.38
N VAL A 162 1.94 -13.34 -4.92
CA VAL A 162 0.78 -13.81 -4.15
C VAL A 162 -0.48 -13.16 -4.70
N ALA A 163 -1.53 -13.95 -4.83
CA ALA A 163 -2.84 -13.51 -5.30
C ALA A 163 -3.96 -14.04 -4.39
N HIS A 164 -4.91 -13.17 -4.08
CA HIS A 164 -6.17 -13.52 -3.35
C HIS A 164 -5.96 -14.32 -2.06
N ALA A 165 -4.91 -13.99 -1.27
CA ALA A 165 -4.66 -14.65 0.01
C ALA A 165 -5.43 -13.97 1.14
N ARG A 166 -6.12 -14.76 1.98
CA ARG A 166 -6.72 -14.28 3.22
C ARG A 166 -5.63 -14.21 4.30
N LEU A 167 -5.57 -13.09 5.01
CA LEU A 167 -4.65 -12.89 6.12
C LEU A 167 -5.34 -13.20 7.47
N ASN A 168 -4.54 -13.42 8.52
CA ASN A 168 -5.03 -13.80 9.85
C ASN A 168 -5.94 -12.72 10.48
N ASP A 169 -5.76 -11.45 10.10
CA ASP A 169 -6.59 -10.33 10.55
C ASP A 169 -7.90 -10.17 9.76
N GLY A 170 -8.23 -11.14 8.92
CA GLY A 170 -9.42 -11.14 8.07
C GLY A 170 -9.30 -10.30 6.79
N SER A 171 -8.21 -9.55 6.61
CA SER A 171 -7.98 -8.81 5.38
C SER A 171 -7.61 -9.73 4.21
N ILE A 172 -7.74 -9.21 3.00
CA ILE A 172 -7.45 -9.93 1.76
C ILE A 172 -6.26 -9.27 1.07
N LEU A 173 -5.19 -10.02 0.89
CA LEU A 173 -4.09 -9.66 0.03
C LEU A 173 -4.52 -9.94 -1.42
N ILE A 174 -5.03 -8.92 -2.11
CA ILE A 174 -5.50 -9.08 -3.51
C ILE A 174 -4.32 -9.39 -4.41
N PHE A 175 -3.20 -8.69 -4.20
CA PHE A 175 -2.01 -8.85 -5.02
C PHE A 175 -0.74 -8.49 -4.21
N ARG A 176 0.32 -9.26 -4.40
CA ARG A 176 1.70 -8.91 -4.06
C ARG A 176 2.59 -9.40 -5.18
N GLY A 177 3.49 -8.57 -5.69
CA GLY A 177 4.45 -8.98 -6.71
C GLY A 177 5.72 -8.14 -6.67
N LYS A 178 6.85 -8.78 -7.01
CA LYS A 178 8.15 -8.13 -7.16
C LYS A 178 8.53 -8.02 -8.62
N ASP A 179 9.07 -6.88 -9.04
CA ASP A 179 9.70 -6.73 -10.34
C ASP A 179 11.11 -7.34 -10.37
N GLN A 180 11.78 -7.27 -11.52
CA GLN A 180 13.14 -7.81 -11.69
C GLN A 180 14.20 -7.11 -10.81
N LYS A 181 13.93 -5.89 -10.31
CA LYS A 181 14.82 -5.14 -9.40
C LYS A 181 14.55 -5.47 -7.92
N GLY A 182 13.53 -6.29 -7.63
CA GLY A 182 13.09 -6.62 -6.28
C GLY A 182 12.18 -5.56 -5.65
N HIS A 183 11.78 -4.53 -6.39
CA HIS A 183 10.76 -3.59 -5.94
C HIS A 183 9.41 -4.27 -5.87
N MET A 184 8.57 -3.91 -4.91
CA MET A 184 7.31 -4.58 -4.63
C MET A 184 6.10 -3.67 -4.83
N ALA A 185 5.04 -4.24 -5.41
CA ALA A 185 3.69 -3.71 -5.30
C ALA A 185 2.85 -4.64 -4.42
N LEU A 186 2.07 -4.05 -3.51
CA LEU A 186 1.22 -4.74 -2.55
C LEU A 186 -0.16 -4.10 -2.54
N LEU A 187 -1.20 -4.86 -2.88
CA LEU A 187 -2.60 -4.43 -2.87
C LEU A 187 -3.39 -5.23 -1.83
N ARG A 188 -3.90 -4.55 -0.81
CA ARG A 188 -4.59 -5.17 0.33
C ARG A 188 -5.95 -4.52 0.55
N LEU A 189 -6.97 -5.35 0.68
CA LEU A 189 -8.30 -4.98 1.13
C LEU A 189 -8.41 -5.31 2.63
N SER A 190 -8.56 -4.31 3.46
CA SER A 190 -8.76 -4.46 4.90
C SER A 190 -10.24 -4.39 5.21
N ASN A 191 -10.73 -5.41 5.90
CA ASN A 191 -12.07 -5.43 6.48
C ASN A 191 -11.90 -5.65 7.98
N PRO A 192 -11.71 -4.59 8.76
CA PRO A 192 -11.67 -4.73 10.21
C PRO A 192 -13.03 -5.30 10.62
N GLN A 193 -13.03 -6.60 10.96
CA GLN A 193 -14.21 -7.29 11.50
C GLN A 193 -14.64 -6.49 12.73
N PRO A 194 -15.85 -5.95 12.77
CA PRO A 194 -16.37 -5.44 14.02
C PRO A 194 -16.45 -6.63 14.99
N ASN A 195 -15.87 -6.48 16.17
CA ASN A 195 -16.07 -7.46 17.25
C ASN A 195 -17.53 -7.51 17.72
N ASP A 196 -18.35 -6.65 17.18
CA ASP A 196 -19.77 -6.50 17.46
C ASP A 196 -20.58 -7.09 16.31
N LYS A 197 -21.27 -8.20 16.57
CA LYS A 197 -22.09 -8.93 15.61
C LYS A 197 -23.27 -8.09 15.07
N ASP A 198 -23.58 -6.98 15.73
CA ASP A 198 -24.70 -6.10 15.40
C ASP A 198 -24.31 -4.89 14.53
N ASN A 199 -23.04 -4.71 14.25
CA ASN A 199 -22.57 -3.57 13.46
C ASN A 199 -22.64 -3.88 11.94
N LYS A 200 -23.72 -3.41 11.31
CA LYS A 200 -24.01 -3.61 9.89
C LYS A 200 -23.11 -2.78 8.96
N ASP A 201 -22.32 -1.85 9.50
CA ASP A 201 -21.48 -0.95 8.72
C ASP A 201 -20.09 -1.53 8.48
N LEU A 202 -19.91 -2.19 7.37
CA LEU A 202 -18.61 -2.70 6.93
C LEU A 202 -17.67 -1.53 6.61
N LYS A 203 -16.67 -1.31 7.48
CA LYS A 203 -15.62 -0.28 7.30
C LYS A 203 -14.47 -0.81 6.48
N ILE A 204 -14.64 -0.84 5.17
CA ILE A 204 -13.63 -1.39 4.25
C ILE A 204 -12.65 -0.30 3.83
N SER A 205 -11.37 -0.65 3.77
CA SER A 205 -10.32 0.17 3.18
C SER A 205 -9.47 -0.62 2.20
N LEU A 206 -8.97 0.06 1.19
CA LEU A 206 -8.04 -0.48 0.20
C LEU A 206 -6.72 0.26 0.30
N SER A 207 -5.63 -0.48 0.38
CA SER A 207 -4.27 0.08 0.37
C SER A 207 -3.46 -0.52 -0.77
N LEU A 208 -2.79 0.36 -1.53
CA LEU A 208 -1.80 -0.01 -2.53
C LEU A 208 -0.47 0.60 -2.13
N SER A 209 0.55 -0.24 -1.93
CA SER A 209 1.90 0.19 -1.59
C SER A 209 2.87 -0.17 -2.69
N TYR A 210 3.70 0.81 -3.09
CA TYR A 210 4.89 0.62 -3.92
C TYR A 210 6.11 0.77 -3.02
N ILE A 211 7.01 -0.22 -2.98
CA ILE A 211 8.11 -0.31 -2.01
C ILE A 211 9.41 -0.59 -2.76
N GLU A 212 10.44 0.24 -2.53
CA GLU A 212 11.75 0.11 -3.17
C GLU A 212 12.50 -1.14 -2.67
N LYS A 213 12.63 -1.27 -1.35
CA LYS A 213 13.41 -2.35 -0.70
C LYS A 213 12.60 -3.00 0.42
N PRO A 214 11.67 -3.94 0.09
CA PRO A 214 10.74 -4.49 1.08
C PRO A 214 11.44 -5.27 2.21
N GLY A 215 12.60 -5.90 1.94
CA GLY A 215 13.35 -6.65 2.94
C GLY A 215 14.34 -5.82 3.77
N LYS A 216 14.62 -4.58 3.37
CA LYS A 216 15.58 -3.69 4.07
C LYS A 216 15.18 -2.23 3.91
N PRO A 217 14.08 -1.80 4.53
CA PRO A 217 13.61 -0.41 4.44
C PRO A 217 14.63 0.54 5.09
N ASP A 218 14.79 1.74 4.52
CA ASP A 218 15.57 2.82 5.13
C ASP A 218 14.74 3.53 6.21
N ALA A 219 14.58 2.84 7.34
CA ALA A 219 13.90 3.31 8.54
C ALA A 219 14.84 3.22 9.75
N TYR A 220 14.58 4.03 10.78
CA TYR A 220 15.29 3.90 12.04
C TYR A 220 14.94 2.55 12.68
N GLN A 221 15.96 1.83 13.10
CA GLN A 221 15.84 0.57 13.84
C GLN A 221 16.81 0.63 15.02
N LEU A 222 16.33 0.22 16.19
CA LEU A 222 17.19 -0.02 17.34
C LEU A 222 18.10 -1.21 17.02
N LYS A 223 19.35 -1.10 17.44
CA LYS A 223 20.32 -2.21 17.39
C LYS A 223 20.39 -2.89 18.75
N ASP A 224 20.83 -4.14 18.74
CA ASP A 224 20.94 -4.94 19.97
C ASP A 224 21.91 -4.32 21.00
N ASP A 225 22.86 -3.49 20.53
CA ASP A 225 23.85 -2.81 21.34
C ASP A 225 23.47 -1.37 21.75
N ASP A 226 22.28 -0.91 21.41
CA ASP A 226 21.79 0.42 21.79
C ASP A 226 21.24 0.46 23.24
N PHE A 227 21.04 -0.71 23.92
CA PHE A 227 20.53 -0.85 25.30
C PHE A 227 21.20 -1.98 26.06
#